data_cea07420fc44005a06ee5d7d0aa8c891
#
_entry.id   cea07420fc44005a06ee5d7d0aa8c891
#
_cell.length_a   1.000
_cell.length_b   1.000
_cell.length_c   1.000
_cell.angle_alpha   90.00
_cell.angle_beta   90.00
_cell.angle_gamma   90.00
#
_symmetry.space_group_name_H-M   'P 1'
#
loop_
_entity.id
_entity.type
_entity.pdbx_description
1 polymer ?
#
loop_
_entity_poly.entity_id
_entity_poly.type
_entity_poly.pdbx_seq_one_letter_code
_entity_poly.pdbx_strand_id
1 'polypeptide(L)'
;MTEKIAGEVMVYEPIAIVDIGEDSMRMEASFALQNDSLHEFRLVLPPRSVIVKGRVARCEIGELRNGTVVYCCRVEFVDPAPHVAHTIREFVALHNAPASRVVDGEIADPT
;
A
#
# COMPACT_ATOMS: atom_id res chain seq x y z
N MET A 1 -38.61 19.25 -9.41
CA MET A 1 -37.23 19.71 -9.51
C MET A 1 -36.31 18.68 -8.91
N THR A 2 -35.28 18.34 -9.63
CA THR A 2 -34.37 17.32 -9.19
C THR A 2 -33.13 17.96 -8.57
N GLU A 3 -32.87 17.64 -7.32
CA GLU A 3 -31.71 18.11 -6.65
C GLU A 3 -30.53 17.21 -7.00
N LYS A 4 -29.41 17.82 -7.37
CA LYS A 4 -28.23 17.08 -7.77
C LYS A 4 -27.43 16.75 -6.54
N ILE A 5 -27.30 15.47 -6.26
CA ILE A 5 -26.52 14.99 -5.13
C ILE A 5 -25.21 14.43 -5.67
N ALA A 6 -24.10 14.99 -5.20
CA ALA A 6 -22.79 14.52 -5.58
C ALA A 6 -22.35 13.40 -4.63
N GLY A 7 -21.66 12.44 -5.19
CA GLY A 7 -21.10 11.35 -4.41
C GLY A 7 -19.78 10.91 -4.99
N GLU A 8 -19.04 10.17 -4.21
CA GLU A 8 -17.75 9.64 -4.62
C GLU A 8 -17.69 8.15 -4.31
N VAL A 9 -16.98 7.43 -5.15
CA VAL A 9 -16.68 6.03 -4.90
C VAL A 9 -15.16 5.87 -4.84
N MET A 10 -14.70 5.17 -3.82
CA MET A 10 -13.28 4.89 -3.67
C MET A 10 -12.95 3.60 -4.40
N VAL A 11 -11.98 3.67 -5.29
CA VAL A 11 -11.54 2.53 -6.07
C VAL A 11 -10.12 2.16 -5.63
N TYR A 12 -9.92 0.89 -5.33
CA TYR A 12 -8.60 0.38 -4.99
C TYR A 12 -7.93 -0.17 -6.23
N GLU A 13 -6.64 0.16 -6.38
CA GLU A 13 -5.82 -0.39 -7.44
C GLU A 13 -4.80 -1.35 -6.84
N PRO A 14 -4.53 -2.47 -7.51
CA PRO A 14 -3.61 -3.47 -6.97
C PRO A 14 -2.18 -2.96 -6.93
N ILE A 15 -1.47 -3.36 -5.89
CA ILE A 15 -0.04 -3.14 -5.75
C ILE A 15 0.59 -4.44 -5.27
N ALA A 16 1.90 -4.55 -5.45
CA ALA A 16 2.65 -5.67 -4.91
C ALA A 16 3.50 -5.19 -3.74
N ILE A 17 3.35 -5.82 -2.59
CA ILE A 17 4.16 -5.50 -1.43
C ILE A 17 5.38 -6.40 -1.45
N VAL A 18 6.54 -5.78 -1.63
CA VAL A 18 7.81 -6.51 -1.78
C VAL A 18 8.42 -6.80 -0.43
N ASP A 19 8.24 -5.88 0.51
CA ASP A 19 8.84 -5.98 1.83
C ASP A 19 7.99 -5.19 2.80
N ILE A 20 7.79 -5.73 4.00
CA ILE A 20 6.97 -5.06 5.02
C ILE A 20 7.64 -5.19 6.38
N GLY A 21 7.71 -4.05 7.08
CA GLY A 21 8.12 -3.99 8.48
C GLY A 21 7.00 -3.45 9.33
N GLU A 22 7.28 -3.21 10.60
CA GLU A 22 6.27 -2.71 11.53
C GLU A 22 5.83 -1.29 11.21
N ASP A 23 6.74 -0.47 10.68
CA ASP A 23 6.51 0.96 10.47
C ASP A 23 6.43 1.38 9.02
N SER A 24 6.82 0.51 8.10
CA SER A 24 6.90 0.87 6.69
C SER A 24 6.85 -0.35 5.80
N MET A 25 6.67 -0.09 4.51
CA MET A 25 6.72 -1.15 3.51
C MET A 25 7.36 -0.62 2.23
N ARG A 26 7.87 -1.54 1.41
CA ARG A 26 8.24 -1.24 0.03
C ARG A 26 7.26 -1.94 -0.88
N MET A 27 6.82 -1.23 -1.89
CA MET A 27 5.82 -1.75 -2.81
C MET A 27 6.19 -1.43 -4.25
N GLU A 28 5.60 -2.19 -5.16
CA GLU A 28 5.69 -1.95 -6.59
C GLU A 28 4.30 -1.67 -7.14
N ALA A 29 4.22 -0.74 -8.07
CA ALA A 29 2.99 -0.38 -8.72
C ALA A 29 3.24 -0.06 -10.18
N SER A 30 2.18 -0.10 -10.99
CA SER A 30 2.25 0.28 -12.39
C SER A 30 2.02 1.78 -12.61
N PHE A 31 1.91 2.53 -11.55
CA PHE A 31 1.68 3.97 -11.58
C PHE A 31 2.55 4.66 -10.55
N ALA A 32 2.85 5.94 -10.79
CA ALA A 32 3.68 6.73 -9.88
C ALA A 32 2.83 7.34 -8.77
N LEU A 33 3.42 7.43 -7.59
CA LEU A 33 2.83 8.15 -6.46
C LEU A 33 3.70 9.36 -6.16
N GLN A 34 3.06 10.43 -5.76
CA GLN A 34 3.77 11.66 -5.42
C GLN A 34 4.41 11.52 -4.04
N ASN A 35 5.66 11.99 -3.93
CA ASN A 35 6.36 12.00 -2.65
C ASN A 35 5.57 12.84 -1.63
N ASP A 36 5.57 12.38 -0.39
CA ASP A 36 4.85 13.00 0.74
C ASP A 36 3.33 12.93 0.64
N SER A 37 2.79 12.28 -0.37
CA SER A 37 1.34 12.09 -0.46
C SER A 37 0.86 11.04 0.52
N LEU A 38 -0.37 11.23 1.00
CA LEU A 38 -1.02 10.30 1.93
C LEU A 38 -2.07 9.51 1.19
N HIS A 39 -2.08 8.21 1.42
CA HIS A 39 -3.04 7.32 0.79
C HIS A 39 -3.50 6.28 1.79
N GLU A 40 -4.66 5.71 1.50
CA GLU A 40 -5.18 4.59 2.25
C GLU A 40 -4.77 3.31 1.53
N PHE A 41 -4.18 2.39 2.28
CA PHE A 41 -3.73 1.11 1.76
C PHE A 41 -4.53 -0.01 2.39
N ARG A 42 -4.94 -0.97 1.58
CA ARG A 42 -5.50 -2.20 2.07
C ARG A 42 -4.47 -3.28 1.89
N LEU A 43 -4.05 -3.86 3.00
CA LEU A 43 -3.00 -4.88 3.02
C LEU A 43 -3.64 -6.23 3.28
N VAL A 44 -3.37 -7.19 2.40
CA VAL A 44 -3.82 -8.56 2.58
C VAL A 44 -2.69 -9.33 3.24
N LEU A 45 -2.84 -9.54 4.54
CA LEU A 45 -1.85 -10.23 5.38
C LEU A 45 -2.50 -11.50 5.91
N PRO A 46 -2.53 -12.57 5.09
CA PRO A 46 -3.29 -13.77 5.43
C PRO A 46 -3.03 -14.26 6.85
N PRO A 47 -4.09 -14.63 7.56
CA PRO A 47 -5.48 -14.74 7.10
C PRO A 47 -6.29 -13.46 7.21
N ARG A 48 -5.66 -12.31 7.42
CA ARG A 48 -6.36 -11.05 7.68
C ARG A 48 -6.10 -10.02 6.60
N SER A 49 -6.95 -9.00 6.60
CA SER A 49 -6.75 -7.79 5.79
C SER A 49 -6.89 -6.61 6.72
N VAL A 50 -6.08 -5.59 6.50
CA VAL A 50 -6.13 -4.35 7.28
C VAL A 50 -6.10 -3.16 6.35
N ILE A 51 -6.66 -2.04 6.83
CA ILE A 51 -6.60 -0.78 6.13
C ILE A 51 -5.73 0.16 6.96
N VAL A 52 -4.73 0.74 6.32
CA VAL A 52 -3.77 1.61 7.00
C VAL A 52 -3.47 2.82 6.12
N LYS A 53 -3.32 3.98 6.77
CA LYS A 53 -2.87 5.18 6.09
C LYS A 53 -1.36 5.14 5.97
N GLY A 54 -0.86 5.50 4.79
CA GLY A 54 0.57 5.56 4.56
C GLY A 54 0.98 6.85 3.87
N ARG A 55 2.18 7.30 4.18
CA ARG A 55 2.82 8.43 3.50
C ARG A 55 3.88 7.88 2.56
N VAL A 56 3.84 8.35 1.32
CA VAL A 56 4.86 7.97 0.34
C VAL A 56 6.14 8.73 0.67
N ALA A 57 7.11 8.02 1.23
CA ALA A 57 8.41 8.61 1.55
C ALA A 57 9.22 8.82 0.27
N ARG A 58 9.10 7.89 -0.66
CA ARG A 58 9.85 7.94 -1.91
C ARG A 58 9.16 7.05 -2.93
N CYS A 59 9.12 7.52 -4.17
CA CYS A 59 8.63 6.74 -5.30
C CYS A 59 9.50 7.04 -6.50
N GLU A 60 10.02 6.00 -7.13
CA GLU A 60 10.92 6.16 -8.27
C GLU A 60 10.69 5.02 -9.27
N ILE A 61 11.14 5.23 -10.49
CA ILE A 61 11.07 4.21 -11.53
C ILE A 61 12.03 3.09 -11.15
N GLY A 62 11.47 1.88 -10.99
CA GLY A 62 12.27 0.71 -10.66
C GLY A 62 12.88 0.05 -11.88
N GLU A 63 12.02 -0.39 -12.78
CA GLU A 63 12.48 -1.11 -13.96
C GLU A 63 11.39 -1.15 -15.03
N LEU A 64 11.78 -1.62 -16.20
CA LEU A 64 10.85 -1.97 -17.28
C LEU A 64 10.66 -3.48 -17.26
N ARG A 65 9.42 -3.91 -17.12
CA ARG A 65 9.08 -5.33 -17.08
C ARG A 65 8.01 -5.60 -18.14
N ASN A 66 8.36 -6.39 -19.14
CA ASN A 66 7.47 -6.68 -20.27
C ASN A 66 6.90 -5.43 -20.94
N GLY A 67 7.74 -4.39 -21.10
CA GLY A 67 7.31 -3.13 -21.72
C GLY A 67 6.52 -2.21 -20.78
N THR A 68 6.34 -2.60 -19.56
CA THR A 68 5.59 -1.81 -18.57
C THR A 68 6.55 -1.25 -17.52
N VAL A 69 6.39 0.04 -17.23
CA VAL A 69 7.19 0.69 -16.20
C VAL A 69 6.68 0.25 -14.84
N VAL A 70 7.62 -0.16 -13.99
CA VAL A 70 7.32 -0.52 -12.60
C VAL A 70 7.90 0.55 -11.70
N TYR A 71 7.07 1.10 -10.83
CA TYR A 71 7.47 2.10 -9.85
C TYR A 71 7.69 1.42 -8.51
N CYS A 72 8.81 1.74 -7.87
CA CYS A 72 9.15 1.22 -6.54
C CYS A 72 8.95 2.35 -5.54
N CYS A 73 8.11 2.12 -4.55
CA CYS A 73 7.78 3.13 -3.57
C CYS A 73 8.03 2.62 -2.16
N ARG A 74 8.54 3.51 -1.32
CA ARG A 74 8.64 3.28 0.12
C ARG A 74 7.51 4.05 0.79
N VAL A 75 6.77 3.38 1.64
CA VAL A 75 5.60 3.94 2.31
C VAL A 75 5.77 3.77 3.81
N GLU A 76 5.58 4.86 4.54
CA GLU A 76 5.62 4.86 6.01
C GLU A 76 4.18 4.85 6.52
N PHE A 77 3.88 3.96 7.47
CA PHE A 77 2.55 3.89 8.06
C PHE A 77 2.34 5.07 9.00
N VAL A 78 1.16 5.68 8.92
CA VAL A 78 0.83 6.87 9.71
C VAL A 78 -0.24 6.51 10.72
N ASP A 79 0.13 6.59 12.00
CA ASP A 79 -0.78 6.39 13.14
C ASP A 79 -1.75 5.20 12.95
N PRO A 80 -1.23 3.99 12.71
CA PRO A 80 -2.11 2.85 12.55
C PRO A 80 -2.89 2.61 13.85
N ALA A 81 -4.17 2.28 13.71
CA ALA A 81 -4.98 1.89 14.87
C ALA A 81 -4.32 0.71 15.58
N PRO A 82 -4.48 0.59 16.90
CA PRO A 82 -3.80 -0.46 17.67
C PRO A 82 -3.99 -1.87 17.12
N HIS A 83 -5.20 -2.20 16.67
CA HIS A 83 -5.45 -3.53 16.11
C HIS A 83 -4.76 -3.72 14.75
N VAL A 84 -4.63 -2.67 13.98
CA VAL A 84 -3.92 -2.71 12.69
C VAL A 84 -2.43 -2.88 12.94
N ALA A 85 -1.88 -2.07 13.84
CA ALA A 85 -0.47 -2.17 14.20
C ALA A 85 -0.12 -3.57 14.73
N HIS A 86 -1.01 -4.13 15.54
CA HIS A 86 -0.83 -5.47 16.09
C HIS A 86 -0.83 -6.52 14.98
N THR A 87 -1.76 -6.43 14.04
CA THR A 87 -1.85 -7.36 12.92
C THR A 87 -0.61 -7.32 12.06
N ILE A 88 -0.12 -6.11 11.77
CA ILE A 88 1.11 -5.95 10.99
C ILE A 88 2.30 -6.55 11.72
N ARG A 89 2.43 -6.24 13.00
CA ARG A 89 3.54 -6.75 13.83
C ARG A 89 3.52 -8.27 13.89
N GLU A 90 2.35 -8.85 14.06
CA GLU A 90 2.18 -10.30 14.12
C GLU A 90 2.56 -10.95 12.79
N PHE A 91 2.12 -10.36 11.69
CA PHE A 91 2.46 -10.85 10.37
C PHE A 91 3.97 -10.79 10.12
N VAL A 92 4.59 -9.66 10.46
CA VAL A 92 6.05 -9.48 10.30
C VAL A 92 6.80 -10.51 11.12
N ALA A 93 6.37 -10.77 12.35
CA ALA A 93 7.02 -11.73 13.22
C ALA A 93 6.93 -13.16 12.65
N LEU A 94 5.78 -13.52 12.10
CA LEU A 94 5.57 -14.86 11.54
C LEU A 94 6.23 -15.06 10.18
N HIS A 95 6.43 -13.97 9.44
CA HIS A 95 6.97 -14.02 8.09
C HIS A 95 8.27 -13.26 8.00
N ASN A 96 9.08 -13.31 9.03
CA ASN A 96 10.38 -12.67 9.07
C ASN A 96 11.35 -13.40 8.16
N ALA A 97 11.04 -13.42 6.88
CA ALA A 97 11.80 -14.08 5.85
C ALA A 97 12.52 -13.04 4.99
N PRO A 98 13.57 -13.46 4.27
CA PRO A 98 14.25 -12.53 3.35
C PRO A 98 13.28 -11.87 2.39
N ALA A 99 13.67 -10.71 1.90
CA ALA A 99 12.84 -9.78 1.15
C ALA A 99 12.35 -10.24 -0.22
N SER A 100 12.35 -11.53 -0.50
CA SER A 100 11.90 -12.06 -1.79
C SER A 100 10.42 -12.42 -1.83
N ARG A 101 9.71 -12.26 -0.72
CA ARG A 101 8.31 -12.63 -0.64
C ARG A 101 7.44 -11.46 -1.09
N VAL A 102 6.60 -11.73 -2.08
CA VAL A 102 5.60 -10.75 -2.55
C VAL A 102 4.29 -11.01 -1.83
N VAL A 103 3.70 -9.96 -1.29
CA VAL A 103 2.43 -10.00 -0.59
C VAL A 103 1.45 -9.12 -1.36
N ASP A 104 0.21 -9.58 -1.48
CA ASP A 104 -0.80 -8.82 -2.18
C ASP A 104 -1.25 -7.61 -1.38
N GLY A 105 -1.52 -6.53 -2.07
CA GLY A 105 -2.03 -5.33 -1.46
C GLY A 105 -2.74 -4.47 -2.47
N GLU A 106 -3.41 -3.46 -1.97
CA GLU A 106 -4.14 -2.51 -2.79
C GLU A 106 -3.99 -1.11 -2.19
N ILE A 107 -4.03 -0.12 -3.05
CA ILE A 107 -4.00 1.28 -2.67
C ILE A 107 -5.27 1.96 -3.16
N ALA A 108 -5.83 2.85 -2.35
CA ALA A 108 -6.98 3.63 -2.77
C ALA A 108 -6.55 4.63 -3.84
N ASP A 109 -7.39 4.75 -4.88
CA ASP A 109 -7.17 5.67 -5.96
C ASP A 109 -7.04 7.09 -5.41
N PRO A 110 -5.97 7.82 -5.77
CA PRO A 110 -5.74 9.16 -5.23
C PRO A 110 -6.67 10.26 -5.75
N THR A 111 -7.54 9.96 -6.67
CA THR A 111 -8.45 11.00 -7.18
C THR A 111 -9.55 11.41 -6.21
#